data_2ad2e183e0a7e33416c3d44151466355
#
_entry.id   2ad2e183e0a7e33416c3d44151466355
#
_cell.length_a   1.000
_cell.length_b   1.000
_cell.length_c   1.000
_cell.angle_alpha   90.00
_cell.angle_beta   90.00
_cell.angle_gamma   90.00
#
_symmetry.space_group_name_H-M   'P 1'
#
loop_
_entity.id
_entity.type
_entity.pdbx_description
1 polymer ?
#
loop_
_entity_poly.entity_id
_entity_poly.type
_entity_poly.pdbx_seq_one_letter_code
_entity_poly.pdbx_strand_id
1 'polypeptide(L)'
;LVLRRQRQMCIRDRLSSPYSFSSVDGQEIGEHNGAYYYTVGQRKGLNIGGFRDPLFVLQTDVSNNIIYVGMGESHPALFKKALFVCSNEIHWIREDLKIDENETMQIEFRIRYRQPLQSGTLYRFKKGLYILFDKPISSVTAGQFVSWYINDELIGSGIIN
;
A
#
# COMPACT_ATOMS: atom_id res chain seq x y z
N LEU A 1 -11.71 14.01 23.66
CA LEU A 1 -10.80 14.47 22.59
C LEU A 1 -9.74 13.42 22.26
N VAL A 2 -9.11 12.77 23.25
CA VAL A 2 -8.08 11.73 23.07
C VAL A 2 -8.66 10.48 22.39
N LEU A 3 -9.83 10.01 22.82
CA LEU A 3 -10.51 8.84 22.26
C LEU A 3 -10.85 8.98 20.76
N ARG A 4 -11.20 10.20 20.30
CA ARG A 4 -11.50 10.47 18.91
C ARG A 4 -10.26 10.37 18.00
N ARG A 5 -9.10 10.84 18.51
CA ARG A 5 -7.81 10.77 17.81
C ARG A 5 -7.28 9.33 17.71
N GLN A 6 -7.37 8.56 18.79
CA GLN A 6 -7.00 7.14 18.79
C GLN A 6 -7.88 6.34 17.81
N ARG A 7 -9.19 6.58 17.78
CA ARG A 7 -10.11 5.92 16.84
C ARG A 7 -9.78 6.25 15.38
N GLN A 8 -9.42 7.50 15.07
CA GLN A 8 -9.00 7.88 13.71
C GLN A 8 -7.68 7.23 13.30
N MET A 9 -6.72 7.09 14.20
CA MET A 9 -5.46 6.39 13.95
C MET A 9 -5.69 4.90 13.69
N CYS A 10 -6.52 4.23 14.49
CA CYS A 10 -6.88 2.81 14.28
C CYS A 10 -7.59 2.56 12.93
N ILE A 11 -8.43 3.50 12.46
CA ILE A 11 -9.06 3.40 11.14
C ILE A 11 -8.01 3.47 10.04
N ARG A 12 -7.05 4.39 10.11
CA ARG A 12 -5.97 4.54 9.12
C ARG A 12 -5.02 3.35 9.14
N ASP A 13 -4.69 2.81 10.30
CA ASP A 13 -3.94 1.56 10.44
C ASP A 13 -4.62 0.44 9.65
N ARG A 14 -5.92 0.26 9.82
CA ARG A 14 -6.70 -0.75 9.10
C ARG A 14 -6.77 -0.49 7.58
N LEU A 15 -6.84 0.78 7.15
CA LEU A 15 -6.89 1.14 5.73
C LEU A 15 -5.53 0.99 5.03
N SER A 16 -4.42 1.11 5.76
CA SER A 16 -3.06 0.92 5.23
C SER A 16 -2.58 -0.53 5.33
N SER A 17 -3.17 -1.33 6.23
CA SER A 17 -2.80 -2.74 6.41
C SER A 17 -3.12 -3.56 5.17
N PRO A 18 -2.27 -4.51 4.80
CA PRO A 18 -2.58 -5.48 3.75
C PRO A 18 -3.75 -6.38 4.19
N TYR A 19 -4.47 -6.95 3.22
CA TYR A 19 -5.33 -8.09 3.49
C TYR A 19 -4.47 -9.24 4.00
N SER A 20 -5.02 -10.00 4.95
CA SER A 20 -4.36 -11.20 5.48
C SER A 20 -5.20 -12.41 5.09
N PHE A 21 -4.58 -13.31 4.35
CA PHE A 21 -5.16 -14.60 3.96
C PHE A 21 -4.45 -15.72 4.70
N SER A 22 -5.18 -16.79 4.93
CA SER A 22 -4.71 -18.02 5.53
C SER A 22 -5.13 -19.22 4.68
N SER A 23 -4.60 -20.41 4.95
CA SER A 23 -4.90 -21.63 4.20
C SER A 23 -6.38 -22.04 4.22
N VAL A 24 -7.18 -21.51 5.16
CA VAL A 24 -8.64 -21.76 5.22
C VAL A 24 -9.46 -20.84 4.31
N ASP A 25 -8.85 -19.77 3.76
CA ASP A 25 -9.54 -18.79 2.93
C ASP A 25 -9.60 -19.19 1.44
N GLY A 26 -9.00 -20.31 1.07
CA GLY A 26 -8.93 -20.79 -0.30
C GLY A 26 -8.61 -22.26 -0.41
N GLN A 27 -8.44 -22.71 -1.64
CA GLN A 27 -8.00 -24.07 -1.98
C GLN A 27 -6.70 -23.99 -2.78
N GLU A 28 -5.90 -25.03 -2.67
CA GLU A 28 -4.69 -25.17 -3.48
C GLU A 28 -5.05 -25.37 -4.96
N ILE A 29 -4.45 -24.56 -5.83
CA ILE A 29 -4.73 -24.53 -7.27
C ILE A 29 -3.49 -24.74 -8.13
N GLY A 30 -2.31 -24.87 -7.55
CA GLY A 30 -1.06 -25.09 -8.24
C GLY A 30 0.18 -24.94 -7.37
N GLU A 31 1.33 -25.16 -7.97
CA GLU A 31 2.64 -25.06 -7.32
C GLU A 31 3.48 -23.93 -7.95
N HIS A 32 4.46 -23.45 -7.19
CA HIS A 32 5.41 -22.41 -7.65
C HIS A 32 6.82 -22.64 -7.12
N ASN A 33 7.82 -21.97 -7.71
CA ASN A 33 9.24 -22.17 -7.43
C ASN A 33 9.76 -21.34 -6.23
N GLY A 34 8.90 -20.71 -5.45
CA GLY A 34 9.26 -19.91 -4.28
C GLY A 34 8.46 -18.62 -4.18
N ALA A 35 7.81 -18.39 -3.03
CA ALA A 35 6.93 -17.24 -2.82
C ALA A 35 7.65 -15.88 -2.93
N TYR A 36 8.94 -15.83 -2.63
CA TYR A 36 9.75 -14.60 -2.70
C TYR A 36 9.99 -14.09 -4.12
N TYR A 37 9.75 -14.90 -5.16
CA TYR A 37 9.82 -14.45 -6.55
C TYR A 37 8.60 -13.66 -7.01
N TYR A 38 7.54 -13.63 -6.20
CA TYR A 38 6.26 -13.03 -6.58
C TYR A 38 5.98 -11.75 -5.80
N THR A 39 5.38 -10.80 -6.50
CA THR A 39 4.99 -9.50 -5.93
C THR A 39 3.48 -9.33 -5.98
N VAL A 40 2.89 -8.71 -4.96
CA VAL A 40 1.46 -8.39 -4.92
C VAL A 40 1.06 -7.59 -6.16
N GLY A 41 -0.02 -8.00 -6.82
CA GLY A 41 -0.50 -7.46 -8.09
C GLY A 41 0.14 -8.10 -9.33
N GLN A 42 1.09 -9.01 -9.18
CA GLN A 42 1.70 -9.73 -10.30
C GLN A 42 0.70 -10.70 -10.93
N ARG A 43 0.61 -10.69 -12.27
CA ARG A 43 -0.17 -11.61 -13.09
C ARG A 43 0.72 -12.60 -13.84
N LYS A 44 1.81 -12.07 -14.43
CA LYS A 44 2.70 -12.87 -15.30
C LYS A 44 3.53 -13.85 -14.48
N GLY A 45 3.75 -15.04 -15.01
CA GLY A 45 4.62 -16.06 -14.41
C GLY A 45 3.92 -16.96 -13.38
N LEU A 46 2.62 -16.81 -13.14
CA LEU A 46 1.85 -17.74 -12.29
C LEU A 46 1.69 -19.11 -12.95
N ASN A 47 1.61 -19.15 -14.31
CA ASN A 47 1.45 -20.36 -15.13
C ASN A 47 0.24 -21.25 -14.73
N ILE A 48 -0.78 -20.67 -14.14
CA ILE A 48 -2.01 -21.34 -13.71
C ILE A 48 -3.11 -20.97 -14.73
N GLY A 49 -3.68 -21.97 -15.36
CA GLY A 49 -4.76 -21.84 -16.34
C GLY A 49 -6.09 -22.41 -15.83
N GLY A 50 -7.13 -22.37 -16.68
CA GLY A 50 -8.44 -22.96 -16.40
C GLY A 50 -9.41 -22.07 -15.64
N PHE A 51 -9.07 -20.81 -15.39
CA PHE A 51 -9.94 -19.83 -14.73
C PHE A 51 -10.56 -18.87 -15.75
N ARG A 52 -11.77 -18.40 -15.46
CA ARG A 52 -12.51 -17.47 -16.32
C ARG A 52 -11.77 -16.14 -16.50
N ASP A 53 -11.26 -15.61 -15.39
CA ASP A 53 -10.55 -14.33 -15.34
C ASP A 53 -9.08 -14.58 -14.93
N PRO A 54 -8.15 -13.71 -15.34
CA PRO A 54 -6.75 -13.87 -14.98
C PRO A 54 -6.54 -13.79 -13.46
N LEU A 55 -5.60 -14.58 -12.97
CA LEU A 55 -5.20 -14.58 -11.56
C LEU A 55 -4.16 -13.52 -11.30
N PHE A 56 -4.25 -12.91 -10.10
CA PHE A 56 -3.31 -11.93 -9.57
C PHE A 56 -2.83 -12.34 -8.18
N VAL A 57 -1.58 -12.09 -7.87
CA VAL A 57 -1.02 -12.30 -6.53
C VAL A 57 -1.64 -11.29 -5.58
N LEU A 58 -2.32 -11.77 -4.53
CA LEU A 58 -2.95 -10.95 -3.48
C LEU A 58 -2.06 -10.79 -2.25
N GLN A 59 -1.33 -11.86 -1.90
CA GLN A 59 -0.42 -11.91 -0.75
C GLN A 59 0.68 -12.94 -1.01
N THR A 60 1.86 -12.67 -0.47
CA THR A 60 2.98 -13.61 -0.41
C THR A 60 3.33 -13.92 1.03
N ASP A 61 3.33 -15.20 1.40
CA ASP A 61 3.83 -15.70 2.67
C ASP A 61 5.14 -16.43 2.42
N VAL A 62 6.22 -15.70 2.55
CA VAL A 62 7.57 -16.24 2.28
C VAL A 62 7.97 -17.29 3.31
N SER A 63 7.51 -17.15 4.55
CA SER A 63 7.87 -18.06 5.65
C SER A 63 7.29 -19.47 5.45
N ASN A 64 6.06 -19.55 4.95
CA ASN A 64 5.37 -20.81 4.66
C ASN A 64 5.47 -21.21 3.19
N ASN A 65 6.15 -20.40 2.37
CA ASN A 65 6.27 -20.59 0.93
C ASN A 65 4.92 -20.69 0.21
N ILE A 66 3.97 -19.80 0.54
CA ILE A 66 2.63 -19.76 -0.02
C ILE A 66 2.39 -18.43 -0.73
N ILE A 67 1.74 -18.48 -1.90
CA ILE A 67 1.18 -17.30 -2.56
C ILE A 67 -0.35 -17.42 -2.60
N TYR A 68 -1.01 -16.35 -2.21
CA TYR A 68 -2.47 -16.25 -2.32
C TYR A 68 -2.80 -15.49 -3.58
N VAL A 69 -3.68 -16.06 -4.40
CA VAL A 69 -4.08 -15.49 -5.68
C VAL A 69 -5.59 -15.30 -5.76
N GLY A 70 -6.04 -14.33 -6.52
CA GLY A 70 -7.46 -14.08 -6.76
C GLY A 70 -7.74 -13.72 -8.20
N MET A 71 -8.98 -13.94 -8.64
CA MET A 71 -9.42 -13.68 -10.00
C MET A 71 -9.75 -12.21 -10.23
N GLY A 72 -9.32 -11.70 -11.37
CA GLY A 72 -9.65 -10.37 -11.90
C GLY A 72 -8.78 -9.26 -11.35
N GLU A 73 -8.49 -8.27 -12.20
CA GLU A 73 -7.69 -7.09 -11.84
C GLU A 73 -8.41 -6.12 -10.89
N SER A 74 -9.73 -6.26 -10.77
CA SER A 74 -10.57 -5.47 -9.85
C SER A 74 -10.78 -6.14 -8.49
N HIS A 75 -10.05 -7.24 -8.19
CA HIS A 75 -10.19 -7.92 -6.90
C HIS A 75 -9.93 -6.95 -5.73
N PRO A 76 -10.85 -6.84 -4.76
CA PRO A 76 -10.75 -5.82 -3.69
C PRO A 76 -9.44 -5.84 -2.92
N ALA A 77 -8.85 -7.03 -2.70
CA ALA A 77 -7.59 -7.17 -1.98
C ALA A 77 -6.36 -6.60 -2.70
N LEU A 78 -6.47 -6.29 -3.99
CA LEU A 78 -5.42 -5.59 -4.73
C LEU A 78 -5.36 -4.10 -4.41
N PHE A 79 -6.43 -3.52 -3.85
CA PHE A 79 -6.58 -2.09 -3.65
C PHE A 79 -6.43 -1.71 -2.18
N LYS A 80 -5.68 -0.67 -1.95
CA LYS A 80 -5.58 0.00 -0.64
C LYS A 80 -6.18 1.40 -0.71
N LYS A 81 -6.63 1.90 0.44
CA LYS A 81 -7.15 3.26 0.61
C LYS A 81 -6.18 4.18 1.33
N ALA A 82 -5.12 3.63 1.90
CA ALA A 82 -4.06 4.39 2.56
C ALA A 82 -2.74 3.64 2.51
N LEU A 83 -1.66 4.36 2.75
CA LEU A 83 -0.34 3.80 3.06
C LEU A 83 0.22 4.44 4.33
N PHE A 84 1.23 3.80 4.89
CA PHE A 84 1.95 4.25 6.06
C PHE A 84 3.45 4.34 5.79
N VAL A 85 4.10 5.37 6.35
CA VAL A 85 5.54 5.58 6.32
C VAL A 85 6.01 5.81 7.74
N CYS A 86 6.94 4.99 8.25
CA CYS A 86 7.52 5.15 9.58
C CYS A 86 8.24 6.48 9.75
N SER A 87 8.25 7.01 10.97
CA SER A 87 8.84 8.34 11.26
C SER A 87 10.32 8.45 10.91
N ASN A 88 11.08 7.36 11.03
CA ASN A 88 12.50 7.27 10.69
C ASN A 88 12.79 7.12 9.19
N GLU A 89 11.76 6.89 8.38
CA GLU A 89 11.87 6.70 6.92
C GLU A 89 11.28 7.87 6.13
N ILE A 90 10.84 8.92 6.84
CA ILE A 90 10.34 10.14 6.22
C ILE A 90 11.51 11.05 5.88
N HIS A 91 11.56 11.46 4.62
CA HIS A 91 12.51 12.46 4.14
C HIS A 91 11.77 13.68 3.61
N TRP A 92 11.92 14.83 4.28
CA TRP A 92 11.42 16.12 3.82
C TRP A 92 12.49 16.80 2.95
N ILE A 93 12.13 17.17 1.74
CA ILE A 93 12.97 17.96 0.83
C ILE A 93 12.73 19.44 1.09
N ARG A 94 11.47 19.80 1.34
CA ARG A 94 11.04 21.16 1.73
C ARG A 94 10.74 21.16 3.22
N GLU A 95 11.75 21.45 4.04
CA GLU A 95 11.60 21.51 5.51
C GLU A 95 10.66 22.63 5.97
N ASP A 96 10.51 23.68 5.18
CA ASP A 96 9.59 24.79 5.40
C ASP A 96 8.11 24.40 5.20
N LEU A 97 7.83 23.33 4.48
CA LEU A 97 6.49 22.77 4.27
C LEU A 97 6.19 21.54 5.14
N LYS A 98 7.10 21.21 6.04
CA LYS A 98 6.93 20.11 6.98
C LYS A 98 5.80 20.42 7.95
N ILE A 99 4.85 19.48 8.04
CA ILE A 99 3.72 19.60 8.99
C ILE A 99 4.06 19.00 10.35
N ASP A 100 3.48 19.58 11.40
CA ASP A 100 3.64 19.13 12.77
C ASP A 100 2.75 17.92 13.11
N GLU A 101 3.01 17.32 14.29
CA GLU A 101 2.20 16.19 14.75
C GLU A 101 0.72 16.58 14.87
N ASN A 102 -0.13 15.70 14.35
CA ASN A 102 -1.59 15.83 14.28
C ASN A 102 -2.09 16.87 13.26
N GLU A 103 -1.22 17.37 12.41
CA GLU A 103 -1.61 18.18 11.25
C GLU A 103 -1.89 17.32 10.03
N THR A 104 -2.52 17.96 9.05
CA THR A 104 -2.89 17.35 7.77
C THR A 104 -2.58 18.28 6.63
N MET A 105 -2.27 17.71 5.47
CA MET A 105 -1.96 18.45 4.26
C MET A 105 -2.58 17.75 3.05
N GLN A 106 -3.23 18.51 2.19
CA GLN A 106 -3.62 18.01 0.87
C GLN A 106 -2.40 17.94 -0.02
N ILE A 107 -2.19 16.80 -0.66
CA ILE A 107 -1.03 16.52 -1.49
C ILE A 107 -1.42 15.78 -2.76
N GLU A 108 -0.54 15.84 -3.72
CA GLU A 108 -0.47 14.84 -4.77
C GLU A 108 0.67 13.88 -4.46
N PHE A 109 0.56 12.62 -4.88
CA PHE A 109 1.58 11.62 -4.60
C PHE A 109 1.65 10.56 -5.70
N ARG A 110 2.76 9.84 -5.77
CA ARG A 110 2.93 8.63 -6.57
C ARG A 110 3.80 7.61 -5.84
N ILE A 111 3.54 6.33 -6.11
CA ILE A 111 4.29 5.20 -5.56
C ILE A 111 5.20 4.54 -6.61
N ARG A 112 5.13 5.00 -7.86
CA ARG A 112 5.96 4.52 -8.97
C ARG A 112 6.26 5.68 -9.91
N TYR A 113 7.48 5.70 -10.47
CA TYR A 113 7.94 6.79 -11.34
C TYR A 113 7.02 7.09 -12.52
N ARG A 114 6.50 6.04 -13.18
CA ARG A 114 5.63 6.19 -14.38
C ARG A 114 4.14 6.34 -14.05
N GLN A 115 3.77 6.34 -12.77
CA GLN A 115 2.38 6.53 -12.36
C GLN A 115 2.05 8.02 -12.41
N PRO A 116 0.88 8.42 -12.95
CA PRO A 116 0.36 9.77 -12.77
C PRO A 116 0.24 10.13 -11.29
N LEU A 117 0.37 11.43 -10.98
CA LEU A 117 0.11 11.92 -9.63
C LEU A 117 -1.33 11.58 -9.22
N GLN A 118 -1.49 11.15 -7.98
CA GLN A 118 -2.77 10.82 -7.36
C GLN A 118 -3.03 11.80 -6.22
N SER A 119 -4.27 12.20 -6.03
CA SER A 119 -4.64 13.09 -4.92
C SER A 119 -4.88 12.33 -3.62
N GLY A 120 -4.54 12.94 -2.51
CA GLY A 120 -4.75 12.38 -1.19
C GLY A 120 -4.42 13.35 -0.07
N THR A 121 -4.70 12.93 1.15
CA THR A 121 -4.43 13.71 2.35
C THR A 121 -3.34 13.05 3.18
N LEU A 122 -2.30 13.79 3.47
CA LEU A 122 -1.21 13.41 4.34
C LEU A 122 -1.58 13.75 5.79
N TYR A 123 -1.36 12.81 6.70
CA TYR A 123 -1.61 12.93 8.15
C TYR A 123 -0.32 12.64 8.90
N ARG A 124 0.13 13.58 9.74
CA ARG A 124 1.31 13.41 10.59
C ARG A 124 0.92 12.92 11.98
N PHE A 125 1.55 11.84 12.43
CA PHE A 125 1.47 11.32 13.78
C PHE A 125 2.86 11.04 14.34
N LYS A 126 2.98 10.86 15.65
CA LYS A 126 4.24 10.54 16.32
C LYS A 126 4.96 9.32 15.70
N LYS A 127 4.22 8.28 15.33
CA LYS A 127 4.79 7.05 14.75
C LYS A 127 5.15 7.15 13.26
N GLY A 128 4.63 8.15 12.53
CA GLY A 128 4.91 8.29 11.10
C GLY A 128 3.85 9.11 10.36
N LEU A 129 3.83 8.93 9.05
CA LEU A 129 2.88 9.55 8.12
C LEU A 129 1.90 8.52 7.57
N TYR A 130 0.63 8.91 7.46
CA TYR A 130 -0.36 8.22 6.63
C TYR A 130 -0.69 9.08 5.43
N ILE A 131 -0.79 8.48 4.26
CA ILE A 131 -1.39 9.10 3.08
C ILE A 131 -2.71 8.37 2.82
N LEU A 132 -3.82 9.07 3.01
CA LEU A 132 -5.16 8.59 2.68
C LEU A 132 -5.48 8.99 1.25
N PHE A 133 -5.80 8.02 0.42
CA PHE A 133 -6.05 8.22 -1.01
C PHE A 133 -7.48 8.67 -1.27
N ASP A 134 -7.69 9.60 -2.18
CA ASP A 134 -9.03 10.00 -2.64
C ASP A 134 -9.71 8.86 -3.41
N LYS A 135 -8.92 8.06 -4.14
CA LYS A 135 -9.38 6.85 -4.84
C LYS A 135 -8.50 5.66 -4.45
N PRO A 136 -9.09 4.45 -4.28
CA PRO A 136 -8.31 3.26 -3.99
C PRO A 136 -7.24 3.00 -5.06
N ILE A 137 -6.04 2.61 -4.64
CA ILE A 137 -4.89 2.37 -5.52
C ILE A 137 -4.46 0.91 -5.39
N SER A 138 -4.22 0.29 -6.55
CA SER A 138 -3.75 -1.10 -6.62
C SER A 138 -2.24 -1.20 -6.44
N SER A 139 -1.80 -2.38 -5.98
CA SER A 139 -0.38 -2.78 -5.92
C SER A 139 0.49 -1.84 -5.06
N VAL A 140 -0.06 -1.34 -3.96
CA VAL A 140 0.70 -0.65 -2.90
C VAL A 140 1.39 -1.71 -2.06
N THR A 141 2.73 -1.74 -2.08
CA THR A 141 3.53 -2.81 -1.45
C THR A 141 4.55 -2.19 -0.49
N ALA A 142 4.73 -2.82 0.67
CA ALA A 142 5.80 -2.45 1.61
C ALA A 142 7.19 -2.54 0.93
N GLY A 143 8.10 -1.67 1.32
CA GLY A 143 9.43 -1.54 0.72
C GLY A 143 9.50 -0.66 -0.53
N GLN A 144 8.37 -0.27 -1.11
CA GLN A 144 8.36 0.72 -2.21
C GLN A 144 8.48 2.14 -1.66
N PHE A 145 8.97 3.05 -2.51
CA PHE A 145 8.99 4.48 -2.20
C PHE A 145 7.66 5.13 -2.55
N VAL A 146 7.23 6.06 -1.70
CA VAL A 146 6.21 7.05 -2.02
C VAL A 146 6.85 8.42 -2.06
N SER A 147 6.45 9.24 -3.03
CA SER A 147 6.85 10.66 -3.13
C SER A 147 5.61 11.51 -3.15
N TRP A 148 5.63 12.64 -2.42
CA TRP A 148 4.50 13.56 -2.35
C TRP A 148 4.89 14.95 -2.80
N TYR A 149 3.90 15.65 -3.38
CA TYR A 149 4.07 16.88 -4.16
C TYR A 149 3.02 17.91 -3.76
N ILE A 150 3.35 19.18 -3.96
CA ILE A 150 2.43 20.31 -3.99
C ILE A 150 2.75 21.11 -5.26
N ASN A 151 1.73 21.37 -6.09
CA ASN A 151 1.89 22.11 -7.34
C ASN A 151 3.06 21.59 -8.21
N ASP A 152 3.13 20.29 -8.42
CA ASP A 152 4.19 19.58 -9.15
C ASP A 152 5.59 19.63 -8.50
N GLU A 153 5.77 20.34 -7.37
CA GLU A 153 7.03 20.37 -6.63
C GLU A 153 7.11 19.17 -5.68
N LEU A 154 8.20 18.40 -5.77
CA LEU A 154 8.48 17.30 -4.84
C LEU A 154 8.86 17.88 -3.47
N ILE A 155 8.03 17.63 -2.45
CA ILE A 155 8.23 18.17 -1.11
C ILE A 155 8.76 17.13 -0.11
N GLY A 156 8.61 15.84 -0.41
CA GLY A 156 9.13 14.77 0.44
C GLY A 156 8.91 13.37 -0.13
N SER A 157 9.52 12.40 0.54
CA SER A 157 9.44 10.98 0.18
C SER A 157 9.59 10.09 1.40
N GLY A 158 9.30 8.80 1.25
CA GLY A 158 9.51 7.80 2.29
C GLY A 158 9.29 6.38 1.80
N ILE A 159 9.63 5.40 2.66
CA ILE A 159 9.45 3.98 2.38
C ILE A 159 8.09 3.54 2.95
N ILE A 160 7.31 2.84 2.14
CA ILE A 160 6.00 2.28 2.52
C ILE A 160 6.23 1.07 3.43
N ASN A 161 5.57 1.07 4.59
CA ASN A 161 5.60 -0.02 5.57
C ASN A 161 4.32 -0.87 5.55
#